data_9ab4a362cb0fa263aae7c69967073255
#
_entry.id   9ab4a362cb0fa263aae7c69967073255
#
_cell.length_a   1.000
_cell.length_b   1.000
_cell.length_c   1.000
_cell.angle_alpha   90.00
_cell.angle_beta   90.00
_cell.angle_gamma   90.00
#
_symmetry.space_group_name_H-M   'P 1'
#
loop_
_entity.id
_entity.type
_entity.pdbx_description
1 polymer ?
#
loop_
_entity_poly.entity_id
_entity_poly.type
_entity_poly.pdbx_seq_one_letter_code
_entity_poly.pdbx_strand_id
1 'polypeptide(L)'
;MDEYLGLDADHSASFRRYMRERVESRVSPLIFHYLEGDALEPLSECQRYAELLAAQPIDLCCLGVGENGHIAFNDPPVADFNDPELVKIVQLDDACRQQQHGEGHFPTFDAVPQSALTLTIPALCQAKK
;
A
#
# COMPACT_ATOMS: atom_id res chain seq x y z
N MET A 1 -4.61 -0.37 -2.95
CA MET A 1 -3.63 0.69 -2.61
C MET A 1 -2.96 0.29 -1.31
N ASP A 2 -1.73 0.66 -1.10
CA ASP A 2 -0.93 0.43 0.09
C ASP A 2 -0.60 1.77 0.76
N GLU A 3 -0.13 1.76 2.00
CA GLU A 3 0.25 2.96 2.72
C GLU A 3 1.25 2.63 3.84
N TYR A 4 2.14 3.55 4.13
CA TYR A 4 3.04 3.44 5.26
C TYR A 4 2.30 3.50 6.60
N LEU A 5 2.65 2.62 7.51
CA LEU A 5 2.06 2.60 8.84
C LEU A 5 2.57 3.79 9.69
N GLY A 6 1.64 4.52 10.29
CA GLY A 6 1.92 5.68 11.12
C GLY A 6 2.21 6.97 10.34
N LEU A 7 2.09 6.97 9.01
CA LEU A 7 2.34 8.15 8.19
C LEU A 7 1.06 8.99 8.05
N ASP A 8 1.16 10.27 8.35
CA ASP A 8 0.08 11.23 8.16
C ASP A 8 -0.37 11.32 6.70
N ALA A 9 -1.69 11.47 6.48
CA ALA A 9 -2.29 11.53 5.13
C ALA A 9 -1.80 12.70 4.27
N ASP A 10 -1.28 13.76 4.87
CA ASP A 10 -0.76 14.94 4.18
C ASP A 10 0.77 14.95 4.06
N HIS A 11 1.44 13.92 4.59
CA HIS A 11 2.88 13.76 4.43
C HIS A 11 3.25 13.63 2.93
N SER A 12 4.36 14.24 2.52
CA SER A 12 4.78 14.28 1.10
C SER A 12 4.99 12.89 0.48
N ALA A 13 5.33 11.88 1.28
CA ALA A 13 5.53 10.50 0.86
C ALA A 13 4.27 9.63 1.03
N SER A 14 3.14 10.16 1.52
CA SER A 14 1.90 9.38 1.65
C SER A 14 1.31 9.04 0.28
N PHE A 15 0.99 7.76 0.08
CA PHE A 15 0.27 7.31 -1.12
C PHE A 15 -1.16 7.84 -1.15
N ARG A 16 -1.80 8.10 -0.01
CA ARG A 16 -3.11 8.77 0.06
C ARG A 16 -3.02 10.17 -0.55
N ARG A 17 -2.01 10.95 -0.16
CA ARG A 17 -1.77 12.27 -0.75
C ARG A 17 -1.52 12.18 -2.24
N TYR A 18 -0.63 11.28 -2.66
CA TYR A 18 -0.33 11.07 -4.08
C TYR A 18 -1.60 10.76 -4.88
N MET A 19 -2.43 9.82 -4.41
CA MET A 19 -3.65 9.43 -5.09
C MET A 19 -4.68 10.56 -5.13
N ARG A 20 -4.84 11.29 -4.04
CA ARG A 20 -5.74 12.45 -3.96
C ARG A 20 -5.36 13.53 -4.97
N GLU A 21 -4.09 13.89 -5.02
CA GLU A 21 -3.59 14.97 -5.89
C GLU A 21 -3.46 14.57 -7.36
N ARG A 22 -3.10 13.32 -7.64
CA ARG A 22 -2.72 12.88 -8.99
C ARG A 22 -3.80 12.07 -9.71
N VAL A 23 -4.66 11.39 -8.98
CA VAL A 23 -5.66 10.48 -9.55
C VAL A 23 -7.08 10.95 -9.26
N GLU A 24 -7.49 10.98 -8.00
CA GLU A 24 -8.87 11.29 -7.61
C GLU A 24 -9.34 12.63 -8.20
N SER A 25 -8.53 13.67 -8.10
CA SER A 25 -8.84 15.00 -8.65
C SER A 25 -9.05 15.02 -10.17
N ARG A 26 -8.60 13.99 -10.90
CA ARG A 26 -8.65 13.90 -12.37
C ARG A 26 -9.72 12.97 -12.90
N VAL A 27 -10.10 11.95 -12.12
CA VAL A 27 -11.05 10.92 -12.58
C VAL A 27 -12.46 11.13 -12.02
N SER A 28 -12.64 12.03 -11.06
CA SER A 28 -13.95 12.36 -10.44
C SER A 28 -14.75 11.10 -10.06
N PRO A 29 -14.19 10.17 -9.28
CA PRO A 29 -14.87 8.94 -8.92
C PRO A 29 -16.09 9.22 -8.05
N LEU A 30 -17.07 8.31 -8.08
CA LEU A 30 -18.21 8.39 -7.17
C LEU A 30 -17.79 8.20 -5.71
N ILE A 31 -16.86 7.26 -5.49
CA ILE A 31 -16.28 6.95 -4.18
C ILE A 31 -14.80 6.62 -4.40
N PHE A 32 -13.95 7.08 -3.49
CA PHE A 32 -12.55 6.72 -3.43
C PHE A 32 -12.21 6.16 -2.05
N HIS A 33 -11.78 4.91 -1.99
CA HIS A 33 -11.43 4.25 -0.73
C HIS A 33 -9.93 4.29 -0.50
N TYR A 34 -9.52 4.96 0.57
CA TYR A 34 -8.14 4.99 1.03
C TYR A 34 -7.87 3.92 2.08
N LEU A 35 -6.64 3.44 2.12
CA LEU A 35 -6.10 2.65 3.22
C LEU A 35 -5.45 3.63 4.21
N GLU A 36 -5.93 3.63 5.44
CA GLU A 36 -5.57 4.64 6.45
C GLU A 36 -4.33 4.19 7.24
N GLY A 37 -3.14 4.64 6.81
CA GLY A 37 -1.87 4.26 7.42
C GLY A 37 -1.69 4.76 8.85
N ASP A 38 -2.37 5.84 9.24
CA ASP A 38 -2.37 6.44 10.57
C ASP A 38 -3.56 6.03 11.45
N ALA A 39 -4.30 4.98 11.05
CA ALA A 39 -5.38 4.43 11.85
C ALA A 39 -4.88 4.02 13.25
N LEU A 40 -5.65 4.34 14.30
CA LEU A 40 -5.31 3.98 15.69
C LEU A 40 -5.24 2.46 15.91
N GLU A 41 -6.06 1.72 15.17
CA GLU A 41 -6.13 0.25 15.23
C GLU A 41 -5.82 -0.33 13.83
N PRO A 42 -4.53 -0.50 13.47
CA PRO A 42 -4.13 -0.89 12.12
C PRO A 42 -4.68 -2.25 11.67
N LEU A 43 -4.88 -3.20 12.58
CA LEU A 43 -5.49 -4.50 12.25
C LEU A 43 -6.97 -4.35 11.87
N SER A 44 -7.69 -3.47 12.56
CA SER A 44 -9.08 -3.15 12.21
C SER A 44 -9.17 -2.46 10.84
N GLU A 45 -8.18 -1.65 10.50
CA GLU A 45 -8.07 -1.03 9.18
C GLU A 45 -7.81 -2.06 8.07
N CYS A 46 -6.92 -3.04 8.31
CA CYS A 46 -6.74 -4.16 7.40
C CYS A 46 -8.06 -4.89 7.14
N GLN A 47 -8.81 -5.19 8.20
CA GLN A 47 -10.11 -5.86 8.10
C GLN A 47 -11.12 -5.02 7.34
N ARG A 48 -11.27 -3.74 7.68
CA ARG A 48 -12.18 -2.80 6.98
C ARG A 48 -11.91 -2.76 5.48
N TYR A 49 -10.64 -2.65 5.11
CA TYR A 49 -10.27 -2.57 3.69
C TYR A 49 -10.42 -3.92 2.98
N ALA A 50 -10.15 -5.03 3.66
CA ALA A 50 -10.39 -6.38 3.15
C ALA A 50 -11.89 -6.62 2.87
N GLU A 51 -12.77 -6.15 3.75
CA GLU A 51 -14.23 -6.22 3.54
C GLU A 51 -14.68 -5.43 2.30
N LEU A 52 -14.10 -4.26 2.05
CA LEU A 52 -14.36 -3.48 0.82
C LEU A 52 -13.93 -4.25 -0.43
N LEU A 53 -12.75 -4.88 -0.40
CA LEU A 53 -12.25 -5.69 -1.53
C LEU A 53 -13.12 -6.92 -1.78
N ALA A 54 -13.59 -7.58 -0.71
CA ALA A 54 -14.45 -8.75 -0.81
C ALA A 54 -15.87 -8.42 -1.31
N ALA A 55 -16.36 -7.20 -1.03
CA ALA A 55 -17.70 -6.77 -1.41
C ALA A 55 -17.87 -6.59 -2.93
N GLN A 56 -16.80 -6.24 -3.65
CA GLN A 56 -16.84 -6.01 -5.09
C GLN A 56 -15.56 -6.51 -5.78
N PRO A 57 -15.69 -7.31 -6.85
CA PRO A 57 -14.53 -7.72 -7.65
C PRO A 57 -13.83 -6.52 -8.27
N ILE A 58 -12.51 -6.52 -8.24
CA ILE A 58 -11.69 -5.49 -8.89
C ILE A 58 -11.61 -5.79 -10.40
N ASP A 59 -11.91 -4.81 -11.22
CA ASP A 59 -11.84 -4.97 -12.68
C ASP A 59 -10.43 -4.72 -13.22
N LEU A 60 -9.74 -3.74 -12.67
CA LEU A 60 -8.40 -3.34 -13.10
C LEU A 60 -7.51 -3.04 -11.88
N CYS A 61 -6.33 -3.62 -11.85
CA CYS A 61 -5.29 -3.31 -10.88
C CYS A 61 -4.06 -2.75 -11.59
N CYS A 62 -3.71 -1.48 -11.31
CA CYS A 62 -2.49 -0.87 -11.81
C CYS A 62 -1.35 -1.12 -10.83
N LEU A 63 -0.30 -1.79 -11.26
CA LEU A 63 0.83 -2.18 -10.45
C LEU A 63 2.13 -1.54 -10.94
N GLY A 64 2.97 -1.11 -10.00
CA GLY A 64 4.39 -0.90 -10.22
C GLY A 64 5.17 -2.11 -9.75
N VAL A 65 6.37 -2.30 -10.28
CA VAL A 65 7.31 -3.33 -9.85
C VAL A 65 8.57 -2.64 -9.32
N GLY A 66 8.94 -2.93 -8.08
CA GLY A 66 10.15 -2.39 -7.46
C GLY A 66 11.44 -3.02 -7.97
N GLU A 67 12.59 -2.46 -7.60
CA GLU A 67 13.90 -2.91 -8.06
C GLU A 67 14.22 -4.37 -7.68
N ASN A 68 13.76 -4.83 -6.52
CA ASN A 68 13.90 -6.21 -6.04
C ASN A 68 12.79 -7.15 -6.54
N GLY A 69 11.89 -6.67 -7.43
CA GLY A 69 10.78 -7.42 -7.97
C GLY A 69 9.51 -7.41 -7.13
N HIS A 70 9.44 -6.62 -6.04
CA HIS A 70 8.23 -6.53 -5.23
C HIS A 70 7.08 -5.86 -5.99
N ILE A 71 5.85 -6.20 -5.62
CA ILE A 71 4.62 -5.51 -5.99
C ILE A 71 3.90 -5.06 -4.72
N ALA A 72 3.40 -3.82 -4.70
CA ALA A 72 2.95 -3.17 -3.46
C ALA A 72 4.08 -3.25 -2.41
N PHE A 73 3.81 -3.55 -1.15
CA PHE A 73 4.86 -3.81 -0.16
C PHE A 73 5.09 -5.31 0.10
N ASN A 74 4.90 -6.16 -0.93
CA ASN A 74 5.21 -7.57 -0.85
C ASN A 74 6.68 -7.82 -1.28
N ASP A 75 7.62 -7.39 -0.43
CA ASP A 75 9.04 -7.68 -0.60
C ASP A 75 9.30 -9.20 -0.51
N PRO A 76 10.37 -9.72 -1.13
CA PRO A 76 10.66 -11.16 -1.14
C PRO A 76 10.55 -11.89 0.21
N PRO A 77 10.98 -11.31 1.35
CA PRO A 77 10.83 -11.98 2.64
C PRO A 77 9.40 -12.17 3.14
N VAL A 78 8.45 -11.34 2.67
CA VAL A 78 7.05 -11.32 3.14
C VAL A 78 6.04 -11.65 2.04
N ALA A 79 6.52 -11.80 0.81
CA ALA A 79 5.69 -12.16 -0.35
C ALA A 79 5.18 -13.61 -0.21
N ASP A 80 3.87 -13.79 -0.27
CA ASP A 80 3.23 -15.11 -0.26
C ASP A 80 2.16 -15.17 -1.34
N PHE A 81 2.29 -16.11 -2.28
CA PHE A 81 1.31 -16.35 -3.35
C PHE A 81 0.06 -17.08 -2.85
N ASN A 82 0.09 -17.62 -1.65
CA ASN A 82 -1.02 -18.33 -1.01
C ASN A 82 -1.46 -17.64 0.29
N ASP A 83 -1.20 -16.35 0.43
CA ASP A 83 -1.56 -15.57 1.60
C ASP A 83 -3.07 -15.68 1.87
N PRO A 84 -3.51 -16.07 3.07
CA PRO A 84 -4.94 -16.20 3.38
C PRO A 84 -5.63 -14.85 3.56
N GLU A 85 -4.86 -13.79 3.80
CA GLU A 85 -5.40 -12.44 4.01
C GLU A 85 -5.49 -11.67 2.69
N LEU A 86 -6.38 -10.67 2.63
CA LEU A 86 -6.45 -9.73 1.51
C LEU A 86 -5.59 -8.49 1.75
N VAL A 87 -5.51 -8.06 3.01
CA VAL A 87 -4.73 -6.89 3.45
C VAL A 87 -3.99 -7.26 4.72
N LYS A 88 -2.71 -6.89 4.81
CA LYS A 88 -1.86 -7.22 5.96
C LYS A 88 -0.92 -6.08 6.32
N ILE A 89 -0.38 -6.13 7.54
CA ILE A 89 0.76 -5.33 7.96
C ILE A 89 2.04 -6.09 7.60
N VAL A 90 3.00 -5.39 7.01
CA VAL A 90 4.31 -5.95 6.68
C VAL A 90 5.43 -5.14 7.30
N GLN A 91 6.53 -5.81 7.62
CA GLN A 91 7.80 -5.17 7.92
C GLN A 91 8.52 -4.91 6.59
N LEU A 92 8.92 -3.66 6.35
CA LEU A 92 9.69 -3.30 5.17
C LEU A 92 11.12 -3.78 5.33
N ASP A 93 11.69 -4.38 4.29
CA ASP A 93 13.09 -4.72 4.32
C ASP A 93 13.99 -3.49 4.09
N ASP A 94 15.26 -3.62 4.44
CA ASP A 94 16.19 -2.50 4.34
C ASP A 94 16.46 -2.09 2.88
N ALA A 95 16.35 -3.00 1.92
CA ALA A 95 16.52 -2.71 0.51
C ALA A 95 15.37 -1.82 0.01
N CYS A 96 14.12 -2.16 0.37
CA CYS A 96 12.95 -1.34 0.07
C CYS A 96 13.07 0.04 0.71
N ARG A 97 13.41 0.12 2.00
CA ARG A 97 13.60 1.39 2.72
C ARG A 97 14.73 2.23 2.11
N GLN A 98 15.83 1.61 1.72
CA GLN A 98 16.95 2.28 1.06
C GLN A 98 16.55 2.87 -0.30
N GLN A 99 15.75 2.15 -1.08
CA GLN A 99 15.19 2.66 -2.33
C GLN A 99 14.37 3.92 -2.08
N GLN A 100 13.43 3.89 -1.11
CA GLN A 100 12.56 5.03 -0.80
C GLN A 100 13.34 6.27 -0.33
N HIS A 101 14.40 6.07 0.45
CA HIS A 101 15.32 7.15 0.81
C HIS A 101 16.10 7.65 -0.41
N GLY A 102 16.63 6.74 -1.23
CA GLY A 102 17.41 7.08 -2.44
C GLY A 102 16.60 7.85 -3.49
N GLU A 103 15.32 7.59 -3.60
CA GLU A 103 14.38 8.32 -4.46
C GLU A 103 13.98 9.70 -3.90
N GLY A 104 14.42 10.04 -2.69
CA GLY A 104 14.20 11.34 -2.08
C GLY A 104 12.84 11.53 -1.42
N HIS A 105 12.10 10.45 -1.20
CA HIS A 105 10.80 10.49 -0.52
C HIS A 105 10.92 10.80 0.98
N PHE A 106 12.07 10.45 1.58
CA PHE A 106 12.38 10.71 2.99
C PHE A 106 13.78 11.33 3.13
N PRO A 107 13.98 12.26 4.09
CA PRO A 107 15.23 12.99 4.25
C PRO A 107 16.38 12.09 4.75
N THR A 108 16.08 11.04 5.48
CA THR A 108 17.07 10.07 5.99
C THR A 108 16.50 8.66 5.93
N PHE A 109 17.37 7.66 5.95
CA PHE A 109 16.94 6.25 6.02
C PHE A 109 16.09 5.98 7.28
N ASP A 110 16.45 6.53 8.42
CA ASP A 110 15.72 6.35 9.68
C ASP A 110 14.33 7.01 9.67
N ALA A 111 14.10 7.97 8.79
CA ALA A 111 12.79 8.59 8.61
C ALA A 111 11.83 7.72 7.78
N VAL A 112 12.33 6.72 7.06
CA VAL A 112 11.47 5.78 6.32
C VAL A 112 10.76 4.87 7.32
N PRO A 113 9.41 4.77 7.29
CA PRO A 113 8.68 3.87 8.16
C PRO A 113 9.19 2.43 8.07
N GLN A 114 9.13 1.70 9.20
CA GLN A 114 9.56 0.31 9.25
C GLN A 114 8.48 -0.66 8.82
N SER A 115 7.22 -0.22 8.81
CA SER A 115 6.07 -1.05 8.51
C SER A 115 5.12 -0.36 7.56
N ALA A 116 4.34 -1.16 6.85
CA ALA A 116 3.32 -0.69 5.93
C ALA A 116 2.08 -1.57 5.97
N LEU A 117 0.96 -1.01 5.53
CA LEU A 117 -0.26 -1.74 5.20
C LEU A 117 -0.23 -2.05 3.70
N THR A 118 -0.43 -3.31 3.32
CA THR A 118 -0.38 -3.72 1.91
C THR A 118 -1.48 -4.71 1.56
N LEU A 119 -1.92 -4.65 0.30
CA LEU A 119 -2.67 -5.74 -0.29
C LEU A 119 -1.73 -6.91 -0.55
N THR A 120 -2.21 -8.12 -0.32
CA THR A 120 -1.45 -9.35 -0.56
C THR A 120 -1.36 -9.67 -2.05
N ILE A 121 -0.43 -10.54 -2.43
CA ILE A 121 -0.29 -10.98 -3.83
C ILE A 121 -1.60 -11.61 -4.35
N PRO A 122 -2.27 -12.54 -3.63
CA PRO A 122 -3.56 -13.06 -4.07
C PRO A 122 -4.62 -11.97 -4.26
N ALA A 123 -4.69 -10.98 -3.35
CA ALA A 123 -5.66 -9.89 -3.48
C ALA A 123 -5.43 -9.05 -4.75
N LEU A 124 -4.19 -8.75 -5.07
CA LEU A 124 -3.81 -8.01 -6.29
C LEU A 124 -4.10 -8.83 -7.56
N CYS A 125 -3.83 -10.14 -7.53
CA CYS A 125 -4.02 -11.05 -8.67
C CYS A 125 -5.50 -11.43 -8.92
N GLN A 126 -6.43 -11.10 -8.02
CA GLN A 126 -7.86 -11.31 -8.23
C GLN A 126 -8.49 -10.34 -9.24
N ALA A 127 -7.80 -9.26 -9.60
CA ALA A 127 -8.27 -8.33 -10.60
C ALA A 127 -8.42 -9.02 -11.96
N LYS A 128 -9.43 -8.60 -12.75
CA LYS A 128 -9.67 -9.15 -14.10
C LYS A 128 -8.56 -8.79 -15.09
N LYS A 129 -7.91 -7.66 -14.86
CA LYS A 129 -6.79 -7.13 -15.66
C LYS A 129 -5.77 -6.45 -14.77
#